data_d5ca20f12a1b85fcbf5b4288026c12d3
#
_entry.id   d5ca20f12a1b85fcbf5b4288026c12d3
#
_cell.length_a   1.000
_cell.length_b   1.000
_cell.length_c   1.000
_cell.angle_alpha   90.00
_cell.angle_beta   90.00
_cell.angle_gamma   90.00
#
_symmetry.space_group_name_H-M   'P 1'
#
loop_
_entity.id
_entity.type
_entity.pdbx_description
1 polymer ?
#
loop_
_entity_poly.entity_id
_entity_poly.type
_entity_poly.pdbx_seq_one_letter_code
_entity_poly.pdbx_strand_id
1 'polypeptide(L)'
;PNPNPNPNPKARREGLAPRAIAILGAGFLVVAASLSLEAAPPATIIGPIPADAAGSGSRNAIHSASAIELAAHGYVEEEFFIEGTANNYRADAQNPMADAVIESEGHRYKTRLVVRRPQAEDFNGVVVVEWMNVTGGVDKDIDWWQSGEHLVANGYAYVFVSAQQMGIDNVTAWSPERYAGLDATHNGMVSGDASSYDIFSAVAQSITRAGQEAQAGAIDILAGLKARQILATGHSQSASRLANYLNGIHTLDPVFDGFIVHGGGGIIRDDQPVKIFKLMAETDMLRRAATPQPRTNNFRQWEVAGSSHVDVPFEIEYSKVRNQQDGLSIEDVTPRDSGCELPAYSSVPFRDVMNAAFEHLVRWVDEDRAPPIAEPIQLARAFPSVEFARDEFGNVLGGIRLAEHAVPTAKNTGLNNGNNRFCFLYGSHEPFDSATLNALYPNKAAYVERVNTVVEQNKQAGFILPAAAERTRREAEASALFER
;
A
#
# COMPACT_ATOMS: atom_id res chain seq x y z
N PRO A 1 47.91 48.69 13.55
CA PRO A 1 48.24 49.75 12.64
C PRO A 1 48.26 49.25 11.21
N ASN A 2 47.35 49.75 10.45
CA ASN A 2 47.43 49.84 8.99
C ASN A 2 48.45 50.92 8.63
N PRO A 3 49.04 51.01 7.40
CA PRO A 3 48.25 51.27 6.20
C PRO A 3 48.76 50.63 4.86
N ASN A 4 47.86 50.53 3.91
CA ASN A 4 48.02 50.50 2.46
C ASN A 4 48.79 51.72 1.92
N PRO A 5 49.46 51.71 0.74
CA PRO A 5 48.72 52.02 -0.49
C PRO A 5 49.24 51.37 -1.82
N ASN A 6 48.29 51.26 -2.78
CA ASN A 6 48.50 51.13 -4.23
C ASN A 6 49.24 52.35 -4.85
N PRO A 7 49.91 52.22 -6.03
CA PRO A 7 49.23 52.54 -7.29
C PRO A 7 49.74 51.81 -8.58
N ASN A 8 48.81 51.73 -9.54
CA ASN A 8 48.96 51.42 -10.96
C ASN A 8 49.75 52.57 -11.73
N PRO A 9 50.48 52.29 -12.84
CA PRO A 9 50.04 52.92 -14.09
C PRO A 9 50.20 52.10 -15.38
N LYS A 10 49.36 52.48 -16.35
CA LYS A 10 49.23 52.16 -17.75
C LYS A 10 50.48 52.35 -18.59
N ALA A 11 50.66 51.55 -19.70
CA ALA A 11 51.12 52.02 -21.05
C ALA A 11 50.94 50.89 -22.12
N ARG A 12 50.17 51.16 -23.08
CA ARG A 12 50.20 51.25 -24.55
C ARG A 12 50.86 50.11 -25.35
N ARG A 13 49.99 49.57 -26.19
CA ARG A 13 50.01 49.17 -27.61
C ARG A 13 51.34 49.03 -28.34
N GLU A 14 51.46 47.91 -29.09
CA GLU A 14 51.65 47.88 -30.56
C GLU A 14 51.35 46.50 -31.10
N GLY A 15 50.71 46.45 -32.27
CA GLY A 15 50.14 45.27 -32.88
C GLY A 15 51.09 44.57 -33.87
N LEU A 16 50.82 43.32 -34.09
CA LEU A 16 51.25 42.56 -35.27
C LEU A 16 50.15 41.59 -35.69
N ALA A 17 49.77 41.61 -36.93
CA ALA A 17 48.69 40.85 -37.54
C ALA A 17 49.01 39.35 -37.72
N PRO A 18 48.00 38.50 -37.96
CA PRO A 18 48.10 37.06 -37.73
C PRO A 18 48.59 36.30 -38.97
N ARG A 19 49.39 35.26 -38.74
CA ARG A 19 49.56 34.13 -39.63
C ARG A 19 48.61 33.01 -39.30
N ALA A 20 47.67 32.72 -40.20
CA ALA A 20 46.76 31.57 -40.10
C ALA A 20 47.57 30.27 -40.26
N ILE A 21 47.49 29.41 -39.25
CA ILE A 21 47.88 28.01 -39.33
C ILE A 21 46.57 27.23 -39.28
N ALA A 22 46.22 26.61 -40.42
CA ALA A 22 45.11 25.66 -40.49
C ALA A 22 45.53 24.37 -39.77
N ILE A 23 44.95 24.12 -38.59
CA ILE A 23 45.00 22.81 -37.93
C ILE A 23 43.74 22.07 -38.33
N LEU A 24 43.89 21.03 -39.17
CA LEU A 24 42.86 20.02 -39.40
C LEU A 24 42.62 19.27 -38.08
N GLY A 25 41.61 19.70 -37.36
CA GLY A 25 41.11 18.97 -36.22
C GLY A 25 40.22 17.82 -36.69
N ALA A 26 40.71 16.59 -36.64
CA ALA A 26 39.85 15.40 -36.71
C ALA A 26 38.96 15.41 -35.47
N GLY A 27 37.72 15.81 -35.63
CA GLY A 27 36.70 15.72 -34.59
C GLY A 27 36.36 14.25 -34.35
N PHE A 28 36.87 13.68 -33.28
CA PHE A 28 36.31 12.47 -32.70
C PHE A 28 34.95 12.86 -32.14
N LEU A 29 33.88 12.50 -32.86
CA LEU A 29 32.54 12.49 -32.34
C LEU A 29 32.53 11.33 -31.32
N VAL A 30 32.75 11.62 -30.04
CA VAL A 30 32.41 10.71 -28.98
C VAL A 30 30.89 10.72 -28.90
N VAL A 31 30.25 9.77 -29.58
CA VAL A 31 28.87 9.42 -29.31
C VAL A 31 28.92 8.80 -27.92
N ALA A 32 28.64 9.61 -26.91
CA ALA A 32 28.25 9.08 -25.61
C ALA A 32 26.95 8.31 -25.85
N ALA A 33 27.05 7.01 -26.06
CA ALA A 33 25.92 6.14 -25.86
C ALA A 33 25.54 6.34 -24.37
N SER A 34 24.50 7.11 -24.11
CA SER A 34 23.76 7.00 -22.89
C SER A 34 23.31 5.54 -22.84
N LEU A 35 23.96 4.74 -22.05
CA LEU A 35 23.41 3.49 -21.54
C LEU A 35 22.17 3.92 -20.77
N SER A 36 21.01 3.99 -21.45
CA SER A 36 19.74 3.89 -20.77
C SER A 36 19.83 2.57 -20.00
N LEU A 37 19.80 2.63 -18.68
CA LEU A 37 19.47 1.44 -17.90
C LEU A 37 18.15 0.95 -18.49
N GLU A 38 18.18 -0.16 -19.22
CA GLU A 38 16.98 -0.69 -19.81
C GLU A 38 16.14 -1.24 -18.67
N ALA A 39 14.91 -0.73 -18.59
CA ALA A 39 13.84 -1.35 -17.82
C ALA A 39 13.81 -2.86 -18.12
N ALA A 40 13.35 -3.67 -17.16
CA ALA A 40 13.21 -5.10 -17.39
C ALA A 40 12.46 -5.37 -18.70
N PRO A 41 12.87 -6.39 -19.47
CA PRO A 41 12.21 -6.71 -20.75
C PRO A 41 10.70 -6.93 -20.57
N PRO A 42 9.90 -6.62 -21.60
CA PRO A 42 8.46 -6.85 -21.55
C PRO A 42 8.11 -8.29 -21.20
N ALA A 43 7.23 -8.45 -20.24
CA ALA A 43 6.71 -9.76 -19.86
C ALA A 43 5.63 -10.25 -20.85
N THR A 44 5.44 -11.56 -20.92
CA THR A 44 4.37 -12.21 -21.67
C THR A 44 3.22 -12.56 -20.73
N ILE A 45 2.00 -12.19 -21.12
CA ILE A 45 0.76 -12.57 -20.42
C ILE A 45 0.19 -13.83 -21.05
N ILE A 46 -0.26 -14.78 -20.21
CA ILE A 46 -0.89 -16.05 -20.60
C ILE A 46 -2.25 -16.14 -19.91
N GLY A 47 -3.31 -16.35 -20.64
CA GLY A 47 -4.65 -16.52 -20.08
C GLY A 47 -5.75 -15.84 -20.90
N PRO A 48 -6.92 -15.57 -20.31
CA PRO A 48 -7.27 -15.91 -18.92
C PRO A 48 -7.20 -17.42 -18.66
N ILE A 49 -6.79 -17.79 -17.46
CA ILE A 49 -6.66 -19.20 -17.05
C ILE A 49 -8.06 -19.72 -16.67
N PRO A 50 -8.59 -20.72 -17.34
CA PRO A 50 -9.93 -21.25 -17.02
C PRO A 50 -10.01 -21.70 -15.57
N ALA A 51 -11.10 -21.39 -14.91
CA ALA A 51 -11.33 -21.73 -13.51
C ALA A 51 -12.78 -22.18 -13.30
N ASP A 52 -12.98 -23.06 -12.32
CA ASP A 52 -14.29 -23.38 -11.80
C ASP A 52 -14.81 -22.22 -10.92
N ALA A 53 -16.12 -22.20 -10.68
CA ALA A 53 -16.72 -21.16 -9.84
C ALA A 53 -16.09 -21.13 -8.44
N ALA A 54 -15.90 -19.95 -7.90
CA ALA A 54 -15.43 -19.75 -6.53
C ALA A 54 -16.37 -20.47 -5.55
N GLY A 55 -15.78 -21.11 -4.52
CA GLY A 55 -16.55 -21.87 -3.53
C GLY A 55 -17.11 -23.22 -4.02
N SER A 56 -16.81 -23.66 -5.25
CA SER A 56 -17.21 -24.98 -5.77
C SER A 56 -16.56 -26.16 -5.04
N GLY A 57 -15.54 -25.89 -4.21
CA GLY A 57 -14.68 -26.91 -3.59
C GLY A 57 -13.63 -27.50 -4.54
N SER A 58 -13.60 -27.04 -5.79
CA SER A 58 -12.59 -27.42 -6.78
C SER A 58 -11.26 -26.72 -6.51
N ARG A 59 -10.16 -27.46 -6.73
CA ARG A 59 -8.81 -26.87 -6.73
C ARG A 59 -8.44 -26.25 -8.08
N ASN A 60 -9.30 -26.35 -9.09
CA ASN A 60 -9.19 -25.60 -10.35
C ASN A 60 -9.96 -24.26 -10.28
N ALA A 61 -9.85 -23.56 -9.17
CA ALA A 61 -10.43 -22.24 -8.95
C ALA A 61 -9.32 -21.20 -8.73
N ILE A 62 -9.67 -19.93 -8.78
CA ILE A 62 -8.74 -18.84 -8.45
C ILE A 62 -8.49 -18.88 -6.94
N HIS A 63 -7.24 -19.09 -6.53
CA HIS A 63 -6.85 -18.91 -5.14
C HIS A 63 -6.93 -17.44 -4.77
N SER A 64 -7.50 -17.12 -3.64
CA SER A 64 -7.82 -15.73 -3.24
C SER A 64 -8.89 -15.06 -4.11
N ALA A 65 -9.86 -15.85 -4.62
CA ALA A 65 -11.04 -15.29 -5.25
C ALA A 65 -11.75 -14.29 -4.31
N SER A 66 -12.36 -13.26 -4.89
CA SER A 66 -13.07 -12.26 -4.09
C SER A 66 -14.22 -12.88 -3.28
N ALA A 67 -14.36 -12.43 -2.03
CA ALA A 67 -15.54 -12.74 -1.21
C ALA A 67 -16.73 -11.81 -1.52
N ILE A 68 -16.51 -10.74 -2.27
CA ILE A 68 -17.56 -9.86 -2.77
C ILE A 68 -18.21 -10.54 -3.97
N GLU A 69 -19.54 -10.54 -4.03
CA GLU A 69 -20.29 -11.03 -5.17
C GLU A 69 -20.12 -10.10 -6.39
N LEU A 70 -18.94 -10.17 -7.00
CA LEU A 70 -18.48 -9.24 -8.05
C LEU A 70 -19.46 -9.12 -9.21
N ALA A 71 -20.05 -10.24 -9.65
CA ALA A 71 -21.01 -10.26 -10.75
C ALA A 71 -22.28 -9.44 -10.47
N ALA A 72 -22.70 -9.34 -9.21
CA ALA A 72 -23.84 -8.50 -8.81
C ALA A 72 -23.55 -6.99 -8.95
N HIS A 73 -22.27 -6.63 -9.06
CA HIS A 73 -21.79 -5.26 -9.25
C HIS A 73 -21.26 -5.00 -10.67
N GLY A 74 -21.52 -5.91 -11.62
CA GLY A 74 -21.03 -5.77 -13.00
C GLY A 74 -19.51 -5.97 -13.14
N TYR A 75 -18.88 -6.66 -12.20
CA TYR A 75 -17.43 -6.95 -12.23
C TYR A 75 -17.15 -8.36 -12.75
N VAL A 76 -15.97 -8.49 -13.34
CA VAL A 76 -15.38 -9.76 -13.76
C VAL A 76 -14.10 -9.97 -12.97
N GLU A 77 -13.86 -11.22 -12.54
CA GLU A 77 -12.59 -11.66 -11.94
C GLU A 77 -11.95 -12.71 -12.84
N GLU A 78 -10.71 -12.46 -13.24
CA GLU A 78 -9.95 -13.36 -14.11
C GLU A 78 -8.51 -13.49 -13.63
N GLU A 79 -7.96 -14.68 -13.77
CA GLU A 79 -6.55 -14.96 -13.46
C GLU A 79 -5.74 -15.12 -14.73
N PHE A 80 -4.52 -14.59 -14.69
CA PHE A 80 -3.53 -14.70 -15.76
C PHE A 80 -2.19 -15.15 -15.17
N PHE A 81 -1.37 -15.78 -16.01
CA PHE A 81 0.05 -15.92 -15.69
C PHE A 81 0.85 -14.85 -16.44
N ILE A 82 1.94 -14.44 -15.80
CA ILE A 82 2.91 -13.50 -16.35
C ILE A 82 4.29 -14.14 -16.28
N GLU A 83 5.02 -14.16 -17.40
CA GLU A 83 6.36 -14.70 -17.49
C GLU A 83 7.31 -13.74 -18.21
N GLY A 84 8.56 -13.73 -17.76
CA GLY A 84 9.57 -12.84 -18.32
C GLY A 84 10.94 -13.06 -17.71
N THR A 85 11.76 -12.04 -17.80
CA THR A 85 13.04 -11.96 -17.11
C THR A 85 13.09 -10.75 -16.21
N ALA A 86 13.75 -10.87 -15.09
CA ALA A 86 13.94 -9.85 -14.06
C ALA A 86 15.41 -9.57 -13.83
N ASN A 87 15.70 -8.36 -13.39
CA ASN A 87 16.99 -7.98 -12.84
C ASN A 87 16.99 -8.16 -11.32
N ASN A 88 18.14 -8.41 -10.75
CA ASN A 88 18.34 -8.32 -9.31
C ASN A 88 19.04 -7.00 -8.99
N TYR A 89 18.59 -6.37 -7.93
CA TYR A 89 19.06 -5.06 -7.53
C TYR A 89 19.78 -5.10 -6.19
N ARG A 90 20.79 -4.28 -6.07
CA ARG A 90 21.50 -4.04 -4.82
C ARG A 90 21.37 -2.55 -4.45
N ALA A 91 20.92 -2.28 -3.24
CA ALA A 91 20.93 -0.92 -2.72
C ALA A 91 22.36 -0.39 -2.62
N ASP A 92 22.55 0.90 -2.84
CA ASP A 92 23.81 1.55 -2.55
C ASP A 92 24.08 1.50 -1.04
N ALA A 93 25.15 0.81 -0.65
CA ALA A 93 25.52 0.65 0.75
C ALA A 93 25.90 1.98 1.45
N GLN A 94 26.31 2.98 0.67
CA GLN A 94 26.70 4.30 1.18
C GLN A 94 25.52 5.28 1.21
N ASN A 95 24.53 5.07 0.33
CA ASN A 95 23.33 5.87 0.26
C ASN A 95 22.10 5.01 -0.05
N PRO A 96 21.48 4.39 0.96
CA PRO A 96 20.30 3.53 0.77
C PRO A 96 19.07 4.23 0.16
N MET A 97 19.12 5.56 0.03
CA MET A 97 18.09 6.39 -0.59
C MET A 97 18.43 6.80 -2.03
N ALA A 98 19.54 6.31 -2.58
CA ALA A 98 19.87 6.47 -4.00
C ALA A 98 19.25 5.34 -4.83
N ASP A 99 19.27 5.54 -6.15
CA ASP A 99 18.85 4.51 -7.09
C ASP A 99 19.67 3.24 -6.92
N ALA A 100 19.00 2.10 -6.96
CA ALA A 100 19.65 0.81 -6.82
C ALA A 100 20.50 0.50 -8.07
N VAL A 101 21.49 -0.35 -7.87
CA VAL A 101 22.36 -0.82 -8.96
C VAL A 101 21.92 -2.23 -9.37
N ILE A 102 21.81 -2.46 -10.67
CA ILE A 102 21.59 -3.81 -11.19
C ILE A 102 22.82 -4.66 -10.86
N GLU A 103 22.61 -5.73 -10.11
CA GLU A 103 23.65 -6.68 -9.69
C GLU A 103 23.78 -7.85 -10.66
N SER A 104 22.64 -8.31 -11.20
CA SER A 104 22.57 -9.34 -12.22
C SER A 104 21.27 -9.25 -13.00
N GLU A 105 21.27 -9.80 -14.23
CA GLU A 105 20.19 -9.65 -15.20
C GLU A 105 19.71 -11.00 -15.74
N GLY A 106 18.52 -10.99 -16.37
CA GLY A 106 18.04 -12.12 -17.16
C GLY A 106 17.51 -13.29 -16.33
N HIS A 107 17.07 -13.05 -15.09
CA HIS A 107 16.51 -14.08 -14.23
C HIS A 107 15.07 -14.40 -14.64
N ARG A 108 14.83 -15.57 -15.19
CA ARG A 108 13.50 -15.99 -15.64
C ARG A 108 12.56 -16.15 -14.45
N TYR A 109 11.34 -15.71 -14.66
CA TYR A 109 10.24 -15.92 -13.74
C TYR A 109 8.96 -16.30 -14.48
N LYS A 110 8.07 -16.97 -13.78
CA LYS A 110 6.67 -17.17 -14.14
C LYS A 110 5.85 -17.12 -12.88
N THR A 111 4.86 -16.22 -12.83
CA THR A 111 3.97 -16.10 -11.70
C THR A 111 2.54 -15.84 -12.15
N ARG A 112 1.65 -15.52 -11.20
CA ARG A 112 0.24 -15.23 -11.45
C ARG A 112 -0.13 -13.80 -11.08
N LEU A 113 -1.17 -13.31 -11.72
CA LEU A 113 -1.90 -12.13 -11.33
C LEU A 113 -3.41 -12.38 -11.47
N VAL A 114 -4.20 -11.71 -10.64
CA VAL A 114 -5.67 -11.74 -10.74
C VAL A 114 -6.17 -10.33 -10.96
N VAL A 115 -7.10 -10.20 -11.88
CA VAL A 115 -7.70 -8.92 -12.29
C VAL A 115 -9.17 -8.92 -11.94
N ARG A 116 -9.60 -7.90 -11.21
CA ARG A 116 -10.99 -7.58 -10.89
C ARG A 116 -11.33 -6.27 -11.58
N ARG A 117 -12.23 -6.28 -12.54
CA ARG A 117 -12.54 -5.09 -13.33
C ARG A 117 -14.04 -4.94 -13.58
N PRO A 118 -14.54 -3.68 -13.61
CA PRO A 118 -15.93 -3.39 -13.97
C PRO A 118 -16.19 -3.54 -15.47
N GLN A 119 -17.45 -3.40 -15.84
CA GLN A 119 -17.84 -3.13 -17.22
C GLN A 119 -17.31 -1.75 -17.66
N ALA A 120 -17.21 -1.56 -18.99
CA ALA A 120 -16.55 -0.35 -19.54
C ALA A 120 -17.23 0.97 -19.14
N GLU A 121 -18.55 0.98 -19.04
CA GLU A 121 -19.36 2.14 -18.64
C GLU A 121 -19.17 2.56 -17.17
N ASP A 122 -18.78 1.63 -16.32
CA ASP A 122 -18.59 1.87 -14.88
C ASP A 122 -17.13 2.12 -14.51
N PHE A 123 -16.19 1.95 -15.44
CA PHE A 123 -14.77 2.10 -15.16
C PHE A 123 -14.38 3.57 -14.93
N ASN A 124 -13.83 3.89 -13.77
CA ASN A 124 -13.40 5.23 -13.41
C ASN A 124 -12.02 5.65 -13.97
N GLY A 125 -11.33 4.75 -14.68
CA GLY A 125 -10.01 5.01 -15.26
C GLY A 125 -8.83 4.71 -14.33
N VAL A 126 -9.06 4.21 -13.13
CA VAL A 126 -8.00 3.95 -12.14
C VAL A 126 -7.81 2.44 -11.95
N VAL A 127 -6.56 2.00 -12.03
CA VAL A 127 -6.17 0.63 -11.71
C VAL A 127 -5.32 0.66 -10.44
N VAL A 128 -5.69 -0.15 -9.46
CA VAL A 128 -4.90 -0.38 -8.24
C VAL A 128 -4.16 -1.69 -8.39
N VAL A 129 -2.84 -1.68 -8.22
CA VAL A 129 -1.99 -2.88 -8.25
C VAL A 129 -1.51 -3.17 -6.84
N GLU A 130 -1.90 -4.30 -6.26
CA GLU A 130 -1.46 -4.72 -4.94
C GLU A 130 -0.30 -5.71 -5.02
N TRP A 131 0.74 -5.42 -4.25
CA TRP A 131 1.79 -6.36 -3.91
C TRP A 131 1.28 -7.27 -2.80
N MET A 132 0.99 -8.54 -3.11
CA MET A 132 0.43 -9.48 -2.15
C MET A 132 1.31 -9.68 -0.93
N ASN A 133 0.67 -9.71 0.23
CA ASN A 133 1.35 -9.99 1.49
C ASN A 133 1.54 -11.50 1.69
N VAL A 134 2.75 -11.92 2.04
CA VAL A 134 3.09 -13.32 2.28
C VAL A 134 3.39 -13.66 3.74
N THR A 135 3.07 -12.74 4.66
CA THR A 135 3.24 -12.99 6.10
C THR A 135 2.40 -14.19 6.55
N GLY A 136 3.05 -15.13 7.20
CA GLY A 136 2.41 -16.38 7.60
C GLY A 136 2.45 -17.48 6.54
N GLY A 137 3.12 -17.27 5.41
CA GLY A 137 3.31 -18.28 4.37
C GLY A 137 2.11 -18.41 3.42
N VAL A 138 1.19 -17.46 3.41
CA VAL A 138 -0.01 -17.45 2.58
C VAL A 138 -0.06 -16.16 1.78
N ASP A 139 -0.42 -16.27 0.52
CA ASP A 139 -0.62 -15.15 -0.40
C ASP A 139 -1.93 -14.42 -0.09
N LYS A 140 -1.86 -13.11 0.26
CA LYS A 140 -3.00 -12.34 0.78
C LYS A 140 -3.11 -10.96 0.13
N ASP A 141 -4.29 -10.64 -0.40
CA ASP A 141 -4.69 -9.35 -0.97
C ASP A 141 -5.31 -8.44 0.12
N ILE A 142 -4.48 -7.97 1.06
CA ILE A 142 -4.93 -7.31 2.30
C ILE A 142 -5.62 -5.98 2.04
N ASP A 143 -5.13 -5.20 1.08
CA ASP A 143 -5.70 -3.90 0.78
C ASP A 143 -7.05 -4.03 0.05
N TRP A 144 -7.23 -5.12 -0.72
CA TRP A 144 -8.56 -5.51 -1.17
C TRP A 144 -9.50 -5.86 -0.01
N TRP A 145 -9.02 -6.55 1.01
CA TRP A 145 -9.85 -6.88 2.16
C TRP A 145 -10.31 -5.63 2.92
N GLN A 146 -9.49 -4.59 2.97
CA GLN A 146 -9.86 -3.33 3.60
C GLN A 146 -10.79 -2.48 2.73
N SER A 147 -10.56 -2.42 1.43
CA SER A 147 -11.18 -1.41 0.56
C SER A 147 -11.98 -1.97 -0.61
N GLY A 148 -12.07 -3.29 -0.79
CA GLY A 148 -12.68 -3.90 -1.98
C GLY A 148 -14.12 -3.45 -2.24
N GLU A 149 -14.98 -3.36 -1.22
CA GLU A 149 -16.34 -2.85 -1.37
C GLU A 149 -16.37 -1.40 -1.88
N HIS A 150 -15.47 -0.55 -1.36
CA HIS A 150 -15.33 0.83 -1.81
C HIS A 150 -14.85 0.90 -3.25
N LEU A 151 -13.81 0.14 -3.60
CA LEU A 151 -13.23 0.11 -4.94
C LEU A 151 -14.25 -0.36 -5.98
N VAL A 152 -15.01 -1.42 -5.65
CA VAL A 152 -16.10 -1.92 -6.49
C VAL A 152 -17.20 -0.87 -6.66
N ALA A 153 -17.65 -0.25 -5.57
CA ALA A 153 -18.72 0.74 -5.63
C ALA A 153 -18.35 2.01 -6.42
N ASN A 154 -17.06 2.25 -6.63
CA ASN A 154 -16.54 3.45 -7.31
C ASN A 154 -15.82 3.15 -8.64
N GLY A 155 -15.99 1.94 -9.20
CA GLY A 155 -15.58 1.62 -10.56
C GLY A 155 -14.07 1.46 -10.76
N TYR A 156 -13.30 1.14 -9.73
CA TYR A 156 -11.87 0.87 -9.85
C TYR A 156 -11.62 -0.51 -10.47
N ALA A 157 -10.62 -0.65 -11.31
CA ALA A 157 -10.04 -1.96 -11.58
C ALA A 157 -8.97 -2.29 -10.53
N TYR A 158 -8.85 -3.56 -10.20
CA TYR A 158 -7.90 -4.02 -9.19
C TYR A 158 -7.11 -5.21 -9.70
N VAL A 159 -5.80 -5.18 -9.49
CA VAL A 159 -4.88 -6.25 -9.88
C VAL A 159 -4.02 -6.61 -8.69
N PHE A 160 -3.93 -7.87 -8.34
CA PHE A 160 -2.90 -8.29 -7.41
C PHE A 160 -1.91 -9.27 -8.07
N VAL A 161 -0.69 -9.30 -7.57
CA VAL A 161 0.37 -10.15 -8.12
C VAL A 161 1.09 -10.93 -7.03
N SER A 162 1.25 -12.24 -7.25
CA SER A 162 2.12 -13.10 -6.44
C SER A 162 3.58 -12.85 -6.82
N ALA A 163 4.16 -11.75 -6.33
CA ALA A 163 5.50 -11.33 -6.71
C ALA A 163 6.61 -12.10 -5.96
N GLN A 164 6.28 -12.80 -4.88
CA GLN A 164 7.24 -13.46 -3.98
C GLN A 164 7.11 -14.99 -4.03
N GLN A 165 8.24 -15.68 -3.98
CA GLN A 165 8.27 -17.16 -4.08
C GLN A 165 7.44 -17.84 -2.98
N MET A 166 7.41 -17.30 -1.77
CA MET A 166 6.61 -17.85 -0.68
C MET A 166 5.11 -17.90 -1.02
N GLY A 167 4.57 -16.89 -1.70
CA GLY A 167 3.20 -16.90 -2.19
C GLY A 167 2.98 -17.93 -3.30
N ILE A 168 3.93 -18.03 -4.22
CA ILE A 168 3.93 -19.04 -5.29
C ILE A 168 3.95 -20.45 -4.73
N ASP A 169 4.78 -20.73 -3.74
CA ASP A 169 4.87 -22.03 -3.06
C ASP A 169 3.53 -22.38 -2.39
N ASN A 170 2.87 -21.41 -1.76
CA ASN A 170 1.58 -21.58 -1.14
C ASN A 170 0.50 -21.98 -2.15
N VAL A 171 0.34 -21.23 -3.24
CA VAL A 171 -0.69 -21.53 -4.24
C VAL A 171 -0.39 -22.83 -4.99
N THR A 172 0.87 -23.13 -5.24
CA THR A 172 1.30 -24.40 -5.86
C THR A 172 1.00 -25.59 -4.95
N ALA A 173 1.22 -25.45 -3.63
CA ALA A 173 0.84 -26.47 -2.67
C ALA A 173 -0.68 -26.64 -2.58
N TRP A 174 -1.44 -25.55 -2.70
CA TRP A 174 -2.90 -25.58 -2.69
C TRP A 174 -3.50 -26.27 -3.93
N SER A 175 -2.98 -25.96 -5.13
CA SER A 175 -3.40 -26.60 -6.39
C SER A 175 -2.20 -26.87 -7.31
N PRO A 176 -1.53 -28.03 -7.14
CA PRO A 176 -0.37 -28.37 -7.98
C PRO A 176 -0.70 -28.45 -9.47
N GLU A 177 -1.92 -28.89 -9.83
CA GLU A 177 -2.32 -29.00 -11.24
C GLU A 177 -2.48 -27.63 -11.90
N ARG A 178 -3.05 -26.66 -11.17
CA ARG A 178 -3.30 -25.32 -11.71
C ARG A 178 -2.02 -24.48 -11.76
N TYR A 179 -1.21 -24.54 -10.72
CA TYR A 179 -0.07 -23.64 -10.52
C TYR A 179 1.29 -24.29 -10.76
N ALA A 180 1.33 -25.50 -11.33
CA ALA A 180 2.57 -26.14 -11.71
C ALA A 180 3.39 -25.26 -12.67
N GLY A 181 4.70 -25.16 -12.38
CA GLY A 181 5.64 -24.38 -13.20
C GLY A 181 5.68 -22.90 -12.92
N LEU A 182 4.96 -22.40 -11.90
CA LEU A 182 5.18 -21.05 -11.37
C LEU A 182 6.50 -21.05 -10.57
N ASP A 183 7.33 -20.03 -10.81
CA ASP A 183 8.64 -19.86 -10.15
C ASP A 183 9.11 -18.42 -10.31
N ALA A 184 9.50 -17.77 -9.24
CA ALA A 184 10.11 -16.44 -9.22
C ALA A 184 11.61 -16.46 -8.88
N THR A 185 12.21 -17.66 -8.82
CA THR A 185 13.59 -17.87 -8.35
C THR A 185 14.57 -18.26 -9.45
N HIS A 186 14.15 -18.25 -10.70
CA HIS A 186 14.94 -18.78 -11.81
C HIS A 186 15.47 -20.21 -11.50
N ASN A 187 14.55 -21.11 -11.11
CA ASN A 187 14.85 -22.47 -10.66
C ASN A 187 15.85 -22.52 -9.47
N GLY A 188 15.66 -21.67 -8.50
CA GLY A 188 16.49 -21.61 -7.27
C GLY A 188 17.81 -20.85 -7.42
N MET A 189 18.08 -20.23 -8.56
CA MET A 189 19.28 -19.41 -8.76
C MET A 189 19.20 -18.02 -8.13
N VAL A 190 17.99 -17.53 -7.91
CA VAL A 190 17.73 -16.24 -7.26
C VAL A 190 17.19 -16.49 -5.86
N SER A 191 17.74 -15.81 -4.87
CA SER A 191 17.32 -15.90 -3.47
C SER A 191 16.72 -14.59 -2.97
N GLY A 192 15.95 -14.64 -1.89
CA GLY A 192 15.48 -13.47 -1.16
C GLY A 192 14.48 -12.60 -1.92
N ASP A 193 13.70 -13.15 -2.85
CA ASP A 193 12.71 -12.45 -3.66
C ASP A 193 13.29 -11.29 -4.51
N ALA A 194 14.54 -11.39 -4.95
CA ALA A 194 15.21 -10.31 -5.67
C ALA A 194 14.54 -9.98 -7.02
N SER A 195 13.90 -10.97 -7.67
CA SER A 195 13.12 -10.77 -8.91
C SER A 195 11.78 -10.06 -8.71
N SER A 196 11.28 -9.98 -7.48
CA SER A 196 9.93 -9.51 -7.17
C SER A 196 9.67 -8.06 -7.59
N TYR A 197 10.69 -7.23 -7.64
CA TYR A 197 10.59 -5.82 -8.01
C TYR A 197 10.26 -5.64 -9.49
N ASP A 198 10.98 -6.33 -10.37
CA ASP A 198 10.70 -6.30 -11.81
C ASP A 198 9.42 -7.04 -12.16
N ILE A 199 9.06 -8.10 -11.43
CA ILE A 199 7.75 -8.74 -11.56
C ILE A 199 6.64 -7.72 -11.28
N PHE A 200 6.79 -6.89 -10.26
CA PHE A 200 5.80 -5.86 -9.91
C PHE A 200 5.72 -4.76 -10.98
N SER A 201 6.87 -4.29 -11.47
CA SER A 201 6.92 -3.35 -12.60
C SER A 201 6.29 -3.92 -13.86
N ALA A 202 6.56 -5.20 -14.19
CA ALA A 202 6.05 -5.85 -15.39
C ALA A 202 4.51 -5.93 -15.43
N VAL A 203 3.85 -6.06 -14.27
CA VAL A 203 2.39 -6.00 -14.19
C VAL A 203 1.88 -4.62 -14.59
N ALA A 204 2.45 -3.54 -14.03
CA ALA A 204 2.07 -2.18 -14.41
C ALA A 204 2.38 -1.89 -15.89
N GLN A 205 3.54 -2.33 -16.38
CA GLN A 205 3.89 -2.22 -17.81
C GLN A 205 2.87 -2.91 -18.72
N SER A 206 2.36 -4.10 -18.32
CA SER A 206 1.35 -4.83 -19.11
C SER A 206 0.03 -4.07 -19.20
N ILE A 207 -0.32 -3.30 -18.17
CA ILE A 207 -1.50 -2.42 -18.16
C ILE A 207 -1.30 -1.24 -19.11
N THR A 208 -0.16 -0.56 -19.04
CA THR A 208 0.11 0.61 -19.89
C THR A 208 0.21 0.27 -21.38
N ARG A 209 0.79 -0.88 -21.70
CA ARG A 209 0.96 -1.35 -23.09
C ARG A 209 -0.31 -1.82 -23.74
N ALA A 210 -1.18 -2.52 -23.02
CA ALA A 210 -2.49 -2.95 -23.51
C ALA A 210 -3.34 -1.76 -23.98
N GLY A 211 -3.12 -0.58 -23.40
CA GLY A 211 -3.79 0.66 -23.78
C GLY A 211 -3.18 1.42 -24.95
N GLN A 212 -1.90 1.25 -25.23
CA GLN A 212 -1.16 2.09 -26.20
C GLN A 212 -0.80 1.37 -27.50
N GLU A 213 -0.48 0.09 -27.43
CA GLU A 213 -0.12 -0.72 -28.61
C GLU A 213 -0.72 -2.11 -28.46
N ALA A 214 -1.88 -2.35 -29.03
CA ALA A 214 -2.31 -3.71 -29.28
C ALA A 214 -1.33 -4.37 -30.24
N GLN A 215 -0.19 -4.86 -29.73
CA GLN A 215 0.65 -5.76 -30.52
C GLN A 215 -0.24 -6.93 -30.91
N ALA A 216 -0.28 -7.21 -32.19
CA ALA A 216 -1.10 -8.29 -32.71
C ALA A 216 -0.80 -9.60 -31.94
N GLY A 217 -1.76 -10.03 -31.10
CA GLY A 217 -1.65 -11.24 -30.30
C GLY A 217 -1.26 -11.03 -28.82
N ALA A 218 -1.02 -9.82 -28.35
CA ALA A 218 -0.85 -9.57 -26.91
C ALA A 218 -2.19 -9.66 -26.17
N ILE A 219 -2.18 -10.28 -24.98
CA ILE A 219 -3.36 -10.39 -24.14
C ILE A 219 -3.51 -9.10 -23.33
N ASP A 220 -4.66 -8.44 -23.49
CA ASP A 220 -5.05 -7.28 -22.70
C ASP A 220 -5.80 -7.72 -21.44
N ILE A 221 -5.15 -7.65 -20.30
CA ILE A 221 -5.72 -8.05 -19.00
C ILE A 221 -6.87 -7.13 -18.56
N LEU A 222 -6.97 -5.93 -19.12
CA LEU A 222 -8.06 -5.00 -18.84
C LEU A 222 -9.22 -5.11 -19.85
N ALA A 223 -9.13 -6.01 -20.85
CA ALA A 223 -10.19 -6.26 -21.84
C ALA A 223 -10.69 -4.97 -22.54
N GLY A 224 -9.79 -4.08 -22.90
CA GLY A 224 -10.07 -2.83 -23.61
C GLY A 224 -10.29 -1.60 -22.73
N LEU A 225 -10.37 -1.73 -21.41
CA LEU A 225 -10.41 -0.59 -20.50
C LEU A 225 -9.12 0.20 -20.60
N LYS A 226 -9.24 1.53 -20.54
CA LYS A 226 -8.09 2.45 -20.64
C LYS A 226 -7.74 3.03 -19.28
N ALA A 227 -6.65 2.56 -18.70
CA ALA A 227 -6.13 3.11 -17.46
C ALA A 227 -5.66 4.55 -17.67
N ARG A 228 -6.18 5.46 -16.84
CA ARG A 228 -5.75 6.85 -16.73
C ARG A 228 -4.68 6.99 -15.64
N GLN A 229 -4.80 6.17 -14.59
CA GLN A 229 -3.86 6.10 -13.48
C GLN A 229 -3.61 4.65 -13.10
N ILE A 230 -2.37 4.36 -12.71
CA ILE A 230 -1.96 3.08 -12.14
C ILE A 230 -1.37 3.37 -10.76
N LEU A 231 -2.09 2.95 -9.72
CA LEU A 231 -1.69 3.14 -8.32
C LEU A 231 -1.14 1.84 -7.76
N ALA A 232 -0.09 1.93 -6.95
CA ALA A 232 0.48 0.78 -6.25
C ALA A 232 0.07 0.77 -4.78
N THR A 233 -0.21 -0.41 -4.22
CA THR A 233 -0.47 -0.58 -2.80
C THR A 233 0.14 -1.85 -2.25
N GLY A 234 0.32 -1.92 -0.93
CA GLY A 234 0.78 -3.10 -0.23
C GLY A 234 0.88 -2.86 1.27
N HIS A 235 0.50 -3.89 2.03
CA HIS A 235 0.40 -3.83 3.49
C HIS A 235 1.57 -4.53 4.18
N SER A 236 2.05 -3.96 5.29
CA SER A 236 2.97 -4.61 6.22
C SER A 236 4.32 -5.01 5.58
N GLN A 237 4.55 -6.29 5.38
CA GLN A 237 5.74 -6.82 4.74
C GLN A 237 5.83 -6.31 3.29
N SER A 238 4.70 -6.27 2.57
CA SER A 238 4.64 -5.72 1.20
C SER A 238 4.84 -4.21 1.18
N ALA A 239 4.38 -3.47 2.20
CA ALA A 239 4.72 -2.06 2.36
C ALA A 239 6.24 -1.84 2.48
N SER A 240 6.95 -2.78 3.13
CA SER A 240 8.41 -2.72 3.21
C SER A 240 9.07 -2.99 1.84
N ARG A 241 8.47 -3.88 1.04
CA ARG A 241 8.91 -4.09 -0.36
C ARG A 241 8.66 -2.84 -1.21
N LEU A 242 7.47 -2.24 -1.10
CA LEU A 242 7.15 -0.98 -1.79
C LEU A 242 8.08 0.17 -1.39
N ALA A 243 8.44 0.26 -0.11
CA ALA A 243 9.41 1.28 0.32
C ALA A 243 10.79 1.07 -0.32
N ASN A 244 11.27 -0.18 -0.39
CA ASN A 244 12.53 -0.48 -1.09
C ASN A 244 12.41 -0.21 -2.59
N TYR A 245 11.27 -0.56 -3.21
CA TYR A 245 10.98 -0.28 -4.61
C TYR A 245 11.03 1.23 -4.89
N LEU A 246 10.32 2.02 -4.09
CA LEU A 246 10.32 3.48 -4.16
C LEU A 246 11.72 4.08 -3.94
N ASN A 247 12.48 3.55 -2.98
CA ASN A 247 13.77 4.12 -2.64
C ASN A 247 14.86 3.84 -3.69
N GLY A 248 14.77 2.76 -4.45
CA GLY A 248 15.88 2.39 -5.31
C GLY A 248 15.52 2.00 -6.74
N ILE A 249 14.29 1.61 -7.04
CA ILE A 249 13.99 0.92 -8.30
C ILE A 249 13.00 1.71 -9.16
N HIS A 250 11.93 2.26 -8.57
CA HIS A 250 10.90 2.97 -9.32
C HIS A 250 11.44 4.13 -10.18
N THR A 251 12.52 4.77 -9.76
CA THR A 251 13.18 5.82 -10.57
C THR A 251 13.81 5.30 -11.86
N LEU A 252 14.18 4.02 -11.89
CA LEU A 252 14.77 3.37 -13.06
C LEU A 252 13.70 3.02 -14.11
N ASP A 253 12.47 2.74 -13.64
CA ASP A 253 11.31 2.42 -14.48
C ASP A 253 10.03 2.95 -13.81
N PRO A 254 9.67 4.23 -14.01
CA PRO A 254 8.55 4.88 -13.34
C PRO A 254 7.20 4.49 -13.97
N VAL A 255 6.66 3.35 -13.60
CA VAL A 255 5.44 2.76 -14.16
C VAL A 255 4.17 3.01 -13.34
N PHE A 256 4.30 3.56 -12.13
CA PHE A 256 3.18 3.89 -11.25
C PHE A 256 3.05 5.41 -11.08
N ASP A 257 1.81 5.89 -11.01
CA ASP A 257 1.48 7.30 -10.83
C ASP A 257 1.39 7.72 -9.36
N GLY A 258 1.11 6.77 -8.46
CA GLY A 258 0.98 7.00 -7.02
C GLY A 258 1.04 5.73 -6.20
N PHE A 259 1.31 5.89 -4.90
CA PHE A 259 1.51 4.80 -3.97
C PHE A 259 0.72 4.99 -2.68
N ILE A 260 0.06 3.91 -2.21
CA ILE A 260 -0.35 3.76 -0.81
C ILE A 260 0.59 2.76 -0.15
N VAL A 261 1.32 3.20 0.88
CA VAL A 261 2.22 2.36 1.68
C VAL A 261 1.55 2.13 3.03
N HIS A 262 0.93 0.94 3.20
CA HIS A 262 0.03 0.65 4.30
C HIS A 262 0.71 -0.16 5.41
N GLY A 263 0.70 0.35 6.65
CA GLY A 263 1.12 -0.37 7.86
C GLY A 263 2.58 -0.80 7.90
N GLY A 264 3.47 -0.09 7.18
CA GLY A 264 4.86 -0.49 7.12
C GLY A 264 5.77 0.47 6.36
N GLY A 265 6.82 -0.11 5.76
CA GLY A 265 7.84 0.65 5.08
C GLY A 265 8.72 1.47 6.04
N GLY A 266 9.95 1.73 5.64
CA GLY A 266 10.87 2.60 6.37
C GLY A 266 10.65 4.09 6.07
N ILE A 267 11.70 4.85 6.11
CA ILE A 267 11.78 6.17 5.50
C ILE A 267 11.73 5.97 3.98
N ILE A 268 10.93 6.79 3.32
CA ILE A 268 10.74 6.72 1.87
C ILE A 268 11.25 8.02 1.28
N ARG A 269 12.07 7.94 0.24
CA ARG A 269 12.55 9.15 -0.48
C ARG A 269 11.36 9.86 -1.12
N ASP A 270 11.42 11.19 -1.13
CA ASP A 270 10.34 12.06 -1.64
C ASP A 270 10.82 13.07 -2.69
N ASP A 271 12.02 12.84 -3.21
CA ASP A 271 12.63 13.60 -4.31
C ASP A 271 12.15 13.18 -5.70
N GLN A 272 11.29 12.14 -5.78
CA GLN A 272 10.65 11.68 -6.99
C GLN A 272 9.35 12.47 -7.26
N PRO A 273 8.92 12.60 -8.53
CA PRO A 273 7.67 13.29 -8.86
C PRO A 273 6.41 12.52 -8.50
N VAL A 274 6.53 11.23 -8.14
CA VAL A 274 5.40 10.35 -7.81
C VAL A 274 4.76 10.71 -6.45
N LYS A 275 3.46 10.52 -6.33
CA LYS A 275 2.73 10.81 -5.09
C LYS A 275 2.72 9.60 -4.16
N ILE A 276 3.13 9.81 -2.91
CA ILE A 276 3.31 8.75 -1.91
C ILE A 276 2.47 9.04 -0.68
N PHE A 277 1.51 8.17 -0.40
CA PHE A 277 0.63 8.28 0.74
C PHE A 277 0.88 7.11 1.70
N LYS A 278 1.39 7.39 2.88
CA LYS A 278 1.69 6.40 3.91
C LYS A 278 0.59 6.38 4.95
N LEU A 279 0.05 5.21 5.23
CA LEU A 279 -1.03 5.00 6.20
C LEU A 279 -0.53 4.09 7.31
N MET A 280 -0.71 4.52 8.57
CA MET A 280 -0.17 3.85 9.76
C MET A 280 -1.26 3.68 10.81
N ALA A 281 -1.41 2.47 11.33
CA ALA A 281 -2.15 2.23 12.56
C ALA A 281 -1.33 2.64 13.80
N GLU A 282 -1.95 2.74 14.97
CA GLU A 282 -1.23 2.98 16.24
C GLU A 282 -0.15 1.91 16.46
N THR A 283 -0.46 0.64 16.17
CA THR A 283 0.50 -0.48 16.23
C THR A 283 1.79 -0.17 15.47
N ASP A 284 1.66 0.37 14.27
CA ASP A 284 2.77 0.58 13.33
C ASP A 284 3.71 1.69 13.82
N MET A 285 3.17 2.62 14.59
CA MET A 285 3.89 3.77 15.10
C MET A 285 4.90 3.41 16.20
N LEU A 286 4.75 2.28 16.90
CA LEU A 286 5.71 1.83 17.92
C LEU A 286 7.15 1.75 17.44
N ARG A 287 7.35 1.43 16.17
CA ARG A 287 8.67 1.31 15.55
C ARG A 287 9.09 2.52 14.74
N ARG A 288 8.18 3.48 14.49
CA ARG A 288 8.37 4.58 13.54
C ARG A 288 8.28 5.97 14.14
N ALA A 289 7.59 6.12 15.27
CA ALA A 289 7.37 7.42 15.89
C ALA A 289 8.67 8.14 16.30
N ALA A 290 9.75 7.37 16.57
CA ALA A 290 11.05 7.95 16.91
C ALA A 290 11.79 8.58 15.70
N THR A 291 11.36 8.27 14.47
CA THR A 291 11.96 8.78 13.22
C THR A 291 10.87 9.34 12.31
N PRO A 292 10.27 10.49 12.65
CA PRO A 292 9.22 11.08 11.84
C PRO A 292 9.77 11.50 10.47
N GLN A 293 8.97 11.28 9.44
CA GLN A 293 9.29 11.76 8.10
C GLN A 293 8.50 13.05 7.81
N PRO A 294 9.17 14.13 7.39
CA PRO A 294 8.50 15.39 7.05
C PRO A 294 7.51 15.21 5.90
N ARG A 295 6.41 15.93 5.95
CA ARG A 295 5.45 16.05 4.86
C ARG A 295 6.04 16.94 3.76
N THR A 296 5.86 16.53 2.50
CA THR A 296 6.33 17.29 1.34
C THR A 296 5.23 17.42 0.29
N ASN A 297 5.55 17.97 -0.86
CA ASN A 297 4.62 18.05 -1.99
C ASN A 297 4.34 16.68 -2.62
N ASN A 298 5.18 15.68 -2.33
CA ASN A 298 5.04 14.32 -2.89
C ASN A 298 4.86 13.24 -1.81
N PHE A 299 4.97 13.60 -0.52
CA PHE A 299 4.82 12.65 0.58
C PHE A 299 3.80 13.13 1.61
N ARG A 300 2.88 12.24 1.99
CA ARG A 300 1.89 12.43 3.04
C ARG A 300 1.85 11.19 3.93
N GLN A 301 1.69 11.39 5.25
CA GLN A 301 1.46 10.31 6.20
C GLN A 301 0.23 10.63 7.04
N TRP A 302 -0.62 9.63 7.23
CA TRP A 302 -1.72 9.64 8.20
C TRP A 302 -1.51 8.52 9.21
N GLU A 303 -1.88 8.82 10.46
CA GLU A 303 -1.77 7.93 11.60
C GLU A 303 -3.15 7.84 12.26
N VAL A 304 -3.69 6.62 12.37
CA VAL A 304 -5.05 6.39 12.88
C VAL A 304 -4.96 5.96 14.35
N ALA A 305 -5.45 6.83 15.23
CA ALA A 305 -5.42 6.62 16.67
C ALA A 305 -6.30 5.44 17.10
N GLY A 306 -5.81 4.61 18.00
CA GLY A 306 -6.53 3.46 18.54
C GLY A 306 -6.65 2.27 17.59
N SER A 307 -6.26 2.39 16.33
CA SER A 307 -6.36 1.29 15.35
C SER A 307 -5.22 0.28 15.51
N SER A 308 -5.45 -0.94 15.04
CA SER A 308 -4.46 -2.00 15.02
C SER A 308 -4.00 -2.34 13.61
N HIS A 309 -2.83 -2.95 13.50
CA HIS A 309 -2.27 -3.44 12.24
C HIS A 309 -3.17 -4.48 11.56
N VAL A 310 -3.85 -5.29 12.36
CA VAL A 310 -4.86 -6.26 11.97
C VAL A 310 -6.11 -5.95 12.80
N ASP A 311 -7.20 -5.60 12.16
CA ASP A 311 -8.46 -5.20 12.79
C ASP A 311 -9.57 -6.26 12.66
N VAL A 312 -10.73 -6.00 13.25
CA VAL A 312 -11.89 -6.92 13.22
C VAL A 312 -12.38 -7.18 11.79
N PRO A 313 -12.62 -6.17 10.92
CA PRO A 313 -13.07 -6.40 9.57
C PRO A 313 -12.13 -7.32 8.79
N PHE A 314 -10.83 -7.11 8.94
CA PHE A 314 -9.80 -7.86 8.26
C PHE A 314 -9.72 -9.32 8.72
N GLU A 315 -9.54 -9.59 10.02
CA GLU A 315 -9.26 -10.94 10.49
C GLU A 315 -10.54 -11.76 10.69
N ILE A 316 -11.59 -11.16 11.19
CA ILE A 316 -12.79 -11.92 11.60
C ILE A 316 -13.82 -12.00 10.48
N GLU A 317 -14.12 -10.90 9.82
CA GLU A 317 -15.22 -10.86 8.84
C GLU A 317 -14.78 -11.43 7.51
N TYR A 318 -13.75 -10.87 6.92
CA TYR A 318 -13.35 -11.19 5.55
C TYR A 318 -12.48 -12.45 5.44
N SER A 319 -11.52 -12.60 6.37
CA SER A 319 -10.60 -13.74 6.38
C SER A 319 -11.32 -15.07 6.48
N LYS A 320 -12.39 -15.15 7.29
CA LYS A 320 -13.22 -16.37 7.42
C LYS A 320 -13.86 -16.78 6.10
N VAL A 321 -14.54 -15.84 5.45
CA VAL A 321 -15.24 -16.12 4.19
C VAL A 321 -14.26 -16.61 3.13
N ARG A 322 -13.14 -15.95 3.00
CA ARG A 322 -12.12 -16.31 2.03
C ARG A 322 -11.46 -17.65 2.33
N ASN A 323 -11.07 -17.90 3.58
CA ASN A 323 -10.50 -19.19 3.96
C ASN A 323 -11.47 -20.34 3.65
N GLN A 324 -12.76 -20.10 3.84
CA GLN A 324 -13.78 -21.07 3.46
C GLN A 324 -13.81 -21.32 1.96
N GLN A 325 -13.74 -20.28 1.14
CA GLN A 325 -13.69 -20.40 -0.33
C GLN A 325 -12.46 -21.16 -0.80
N ASP A 326 -11.30 -20.91 -0.19
CA ASP A 326 -10.06 -21.59 -0.51
C ASP A 326 -9.99 -23.02 0.09
N GLY A 327 -11.02 -23.45 0.84
CA GLY A 327 -11.08 -24.77 1.48
C GLY A 327 -10.06 -24.91 2.60
N LEU A 328 -9.68 -23.80 3.21
CA LEU A 328 -8.79 -23.77 4.38
C LEU A 328 -9.58 -23.95 5.67
N SER A 329 -8.92 -24.45 6.71
CA SER A 329 -9.54 -24.60 8.03
C SER A 329 -9.94 -23.23 8.58
N ILE A 330 -11.19 -23.11 9.02
CA ILE A 330 -11.68 -21.94 9.73
C ILE A 330 -11.67 -22.31 11.20
N GLU A 331 -10.74 -21.74 11.94
CA GLU A 331 -10.86 -21.73 13.38
C GLU A 331 -11.79 -20.58 13.77
N ASP A 332 -12.84 -20.88 14.54
CA ASP A 332 -13.69 -19.87 15.16
C ASP A 332 -12.91 -19.16 16.27
N VAL A 333 -11.91 -18.38 15.88
CA VAL A 333 -11.15 -17.59 16.84
C VAL A 333 -11.97 -16.36 17.19
N THR A 334 -12.47 -16.33 18.42
CA THR A 334 -13.03 -15.09 18.95
C THR A 334 -11.91 -14.16 19.40
N PRO A 335 -12.13 -12.85 19.49
CA PRO A 335 -11.14 -11.91 20.02
C PRO A 335 -10.58 -12.31 21.40
N ARG A 336 -11.37 -13.01 22.23
CA ARG A 336 -10.94 -13.50 23.55
C ARG A 336 -10.09 -14.77 23.47
N ASP A 337 -10.33 -15.62 22.48
CA ASP A 337 -9.64 -16.89 22.30
C ASP A 337 -8.40 -16.78 21.41
N SER A 338 -7.97 -15.56 21.10
CA SER A 338 -6.81 -15.26 20.24
C SER A 338 -5.46 -15.69 20.83
N GLY A 339 -5.42 -16.07 22.13
CA GLY A 339 -4.17 -16.32 22.85
C GLY A 339 -3.43 -15.06 23.27
N CYS A 340 -4.08 -13.90 23.21
CA CYS A 340 -3.56 -12.62 23.66
C CYS A 340 -3.97 -12.31 25.10
N GLU A 341 -3.20 -11.42 25.75
CA GLU A 341 -3.47 -11.02 27.14
C GLU A 341 -4.75 -10.20 27.28
N LEU A 342 -5.03 -9.34 26.28
CA LEU A 342 -6.24 -8.53 26.21
C LEU A 342 -7.11 -9.01 25.04
N PRO A 343 -8.43 -8.72 25.07
CA PRO A 343 -9.28 -9.01 23.92
C PRO A 343 -8.70 -8.41 22.66
N ALA A 344 -8.37 -9.26 21.67
CA ALA A 344 -7.67 -8.86 20.45
C ALA A 344 -8.58 -8.07 19.51
N TYR A 345 -7.94 -7.38 18.58
CA TYR A 345 -8.47 -6.57 17.51
C TYR A 345 -9.16 -5.28 17.98
N SER A 346 -8.54 -4.16 17.63
CA SER A 346 -9.18 -2.86 17.81
C SER A 346 -10.46 -2.77 16.97
N SER A 347 -11.48 -2.09 17.49
CA SER A 347 -12.73 -1.82 16.76
C SER A 347 -12.70 -0.51 15.97
N VAL A 348 -11.58 0.22 15.96
CA VAL A 348 -11.44 1.44 15.17
C VAL A 348 -11.33 1.06 13.69
N PRO A 349 -12.27 1.49 12.82
CA PRO A 349 -12.37 1.03 11.43
C PRO A 349 -11.31 1.71 10.54
N PHE A 350 -10.11 1.12 10.46
CA PHE A 350 -9.02 1.64 9.63
C PHE A 350 -9.43 1.80 8.16
N ARG A 351 -10.27 0.89 7.65
CA ARG A 351 -10.81 0.92 6.27
C ARG A 351 -11.44 2.26 5.87
N ASP A 352 -12.04 2.99 6.79
CA ASP A 352 -12.70 4.26 6.49
C ASP A 352 -11.71 5.35 6.10
N VAL A 353 -10.57 5.36 6.78
CA VAL A 353 -9.46 6.26 6.47
C VAL A 353 -8.75 5.82 5.20
N MET A 354 -8.58 4.51 4.99
CA MET A 354 -7.96 3.96 3.79
C MET A 354 -8.79 4.27 2.52
N ASN A 355 -10.12 4.12 2.58
CA ASN A 355 -11.03 4.48 1.49
C ASN A 355 -10.92 5.97 1.13
N ALA A 356 -10.85 6.84 2.14
CA ALA A 356 -10.62 8.28 1.92
C ALA A 356 -9.23 8.54 1.32
N ALA A 357 -8.22 7.78 1.71
CA ALA A 357 -6.88 7.93 1.18
C ALA A 357 -6.78 7.55 -0.31
N PHE A 358 -7.48 6.51 -0.78
CA PHE A 358 -7.58 6.21 -2.21
C PHE A 358 -8.15 7.38 -3.00
N GLU A 359 -9.28 7.95 -2.56
CA GLU A 359 -9.90 9.10 -3.21
C GLU A 359 -8.99 10.34 -3.22
N HIS A 360 -8.25 10.55 -2.14
CA HIS A 360 -7.29 11.64 -2.08
C HIS A 360 -6.08 11.40 -2.97
N LEU A 361 -5.56 10.17 -3.04
CA LEU A 361 -4.42 9.86 -3.89
C LEU A 361 -4.76 10.06 -5.37
N VAL A 362 -5.93 9.60 -5.82
CA VAL A 362 -6.42 9.83 -7.19
C VAL A 362 -6.43 11.31 -7.52
N ARG A 363 -7.02 12.15 -6.66
CA ARG A 363 -7.05 13.61 -6.87
C ARG A 363 -5.68 14.26 -6.78
N TRP A 364 -4.80 13.71 -5.94
CA TRP A 364 -3.45 14.24 -5.82
C TRP A 364 -2.62 13.99 -7.08
N VAL A 365 -2.79 12.82 -7.69
CA VAL A 365 -2.15 12.50 -8.98
C VAL A 365 -2.73 13.33 -10.13
N ASP A 366 -4.06 13.43 -10.22
CA ASP A 366 -4.74 14.13 -11.34
C ASP A 366 -4.63 15.65 -11.27
N GLU A 367 -4.82 16.22 -10.08
CA GLU A 367 -5.08 17.64 -9.87
C GLU A 367 -3.96 18.33 -9.06
N ASP A 368 -2.91 17.59 -8.68
CA ASP A 368 -1.88 18.03 -7.71
C ASP A 368 -2.49 18.53 -6.37
N ARG A 369 -3.68 18.04 -6.05
CA ARG A 369 -4.41 18.39 -4.83
C ARG A 369 -4.03 17.46 -3.69
N ALA A 370 -3.05 17.89 -2.91
CA ALA A 370 -2.51 17.11 -1.81
C ALA A 370 -3.59 16.75 -0.76
N PRO A 371 -3.53 15.54 -0.17
CA PRO A 371 -4.39 15.13 0.93
C PRO A 371 -4.29 16.07 2.13
N PRO A 372 -5.36 16.21 2.94
CA PRO A 372 -5.32 16.98 4.17
C PRO A 372 -4.16 16.57 5.09
N ILE A 373 -3.71 17.52 5.88
CA ILE A 373 -2.70 17.27 6.90
C ILE A 373 -3.40 16.74 8.15
N ALA A 374 -3.01 15.54 8.60
CA ALA A 374 -3.41 15.02 9.90
C ALA A 374 -2.31 15.32 10.93
N GLU A 375 -2.72 15.61 12.16
CA GLU A 375 -1.79 15.68 13.28
C GLU A 375 -1.26 14.27 13.59
N PRO A 376 0.02 14.13 13.98
CA PRO A 376 0.57 12.83 14.35
C PRO A 376 0.01 12.35 15.71
N ILE A 377 0.11 11.04 15.96
CA ILE A 377 -0.10 10.48 17.28
C ILE A 377 0.93 11.09 18.24
N GLN A 378 0.46 11.55 19.40
CA GLN A 378 1.31 12.25 20.37
C GLN A 378 2.15 11.26 21.17
N LEU A 379 3.41 11.61 21.36
CA LEU A 379 4.34 10.85 22.17
C LEU A 379 4.48 11.46 23.56
N ALA A 380 4.37 10.63 24.59
CA ALA A 380 4.84 10.97 25.94
C ALA A 380 6.37 10.86 26.01
N ARG A 381 6.94 9.93 25.24
CA ARG A 381 8.40 9.72 25.16
C ARG A 381 8.77 9.05 23.83
N ALA A 382 9.86 9.54 23.21
CA ALA A 382 10.39 8.98 21.96
C ALA A 382 11.62 8.07 22.18
N PHE A 383 12.36 8.27 23.29
CA PHE A 383 13.61 7.54 23.58
C PHE A 383 13.75 7.24 25.10
N PRO A 384 14.30 6.08 25.52
CA PRO A 384 14.87 4.98 24.75
C PRO A 384 13.82 4.06 24.10
N SER A 385 12.58 4.15 24.50
CA SER A 385 11.44 3.44 23.90
C SER A 385 10.31 4.41 23.64
N VAL A 386 9.58 4.20 22.55
CA VAL A 386 8.39 4.98 22.23
C VAL A 386 7.31 4.71 23.27
N GLU A 387 6.75 5.77 23.83
CA GLU A 387 5.55 5.76 24.66
C GLU A 387 4.58 6.79 24.12
N PHE A 388 3.33 6.39 23.91
CA PHE A 388 2.27 7.28 23.45
C PHE A 388 1.69 8.09 24.62
N ALA A 389 1.38 9.35 24.38
CA ALA A 389 0.55 10.13 25.27
C ALA A 389 -0.90 9.61 25.23
N ARG A 390 -1.50 9.41 26.40
CA ARG A 390 -2.83 8.82 26.52
C ARG A 390 -3.73 9.66 27.42
N ASP A 391 -5.04 9.59 27.16
CA ASP A 391 -6.04 10.19 28.03
C ASP A 391 -6.28 9.35 29.29
N GLU A 392 -7.20 9.79 30.15
CA GLU A 392 -7.57 9.14 31.38
C GLU A 392 -8.16 7.72 31.21
N PHE A 393 -8.65 7.38 30.01
CA PHE A 393 -9.17 6.06 29.64
C PHE A 393 -8.13 5.15 29.00
N GLY A 394 -6.93 5.66 28.76
CA GLY A 394 -5.84 4.94 28.13
C GLY A 394 -5.85 4.98 26.61
N ASN A 395 -6.71 5.77 25.96
CA ASN A 395 -6.74 5.98 24.53
C ASN A 395 -5.64 6.99 24.12
N VAL A 396 -4.96 6.80 22.98
CA VAL A 396 -3.89 7.68 22.54
C VAL A 396 -4.41 9.07 22.16
N LEU A 397 -3.57 10.09 22.35
CA LEU A 397 -3.81 11.45 21.94
C LEU A 397 -3.20 11.73 20.56
N GLY A 398 -3.77 12.68 19.83
CA GLY A 398 -3.34 13.00 18.46
C GLY A 398 -3.78 11.93 17.44
N GLY A 399 -3.22 11.98 16.24
CA GLY A 399 -3.63 11.14 15.13
C GLY A 399 -5.04 11.47 14.58
N ILE A 400 -5.48 10.69 13.60
CA ILE A 400 -6.87 10.72 13.14
C ILE A 400 -7.70 9.95 14.18
N ARG A 401 -8.61 10.63 14.83
CA ARG A 401 -9.47 10.08 15.88
C ARG A 401 -10.88 9.88 15.34
N LEU A 402 -11.20 8.65 14.94
CA LEU A 402 -12.55 8.29 14.53
C LEU A 402 -13.51 8.27 15.73
N ALA A 403 -14.81 8.15 15.47
CA ALA A 403 -15.83 8.21 16.51
C ALA A 403 -15.64 7.12 17.58
N GLU A 404 -15.25 5.92 17.19
CA GLU A 404 -14.96 4.76 18.05
C GLU A 404 -13.82 5.01 19.04
N HIS A 405 -12.98 6.02 18.75
CA HIS A 405 -11.86 6.44 19.59
C HIS A 405 -12.13 7.78 20.29
N ALA A 406 -12.72 8.75 19.62
CA ALA A 406 -12.95 10.09 20.17
C ALA A 406 -14.18 10.17 21.07
N VAL A 407 -15.16 9.27 20.90
CA VAL A 407 -16.38 9.10 21.70
C VAL A 407 -16.40 7.68 22.25
N PRO A 408 -15.45 7.32 23.14
CA PRO A 408 -15.13 5.93 23.41
C PRO A 408 -16.24 5.24 24.24
N THR A 409 -16.60 4.05 23.82
CA THR A 409 -17.36 3.07 24.60
C THR A 409 -16.46 1.91 25.08
N ALA A 410 -15.20 1.95 24.67
CA ALA A 410 -14.17 1.00 25.01
C ALA A 410 -12.80 1.71 24.97
N LYS A 411 -11.82 1.10 25.60
CA LYS A 411 -10.43 1.42 25.33
C LYS A 411 -9.99 0.63 24.10
N ASN A 412 -9.61 1.36 23.05
CA ASN A 412 -9.05 0.81 21.81
C ASN A 412 -7.57 1.19 21.72
N THR A 413 -6.69 0.21 21.58
CA THR A 413 -5.26 0.48 21.41
C THR A 413 -4.64 -0.40 20.33
N GLY A 414 -3.58 0.11 19.70
CA GLY A 414 -2.74 -0.68 18.81
C GLY A 414 -1.81 -1.66 19.56
N LEU A 415 -1.95 -1.83 20.87
CA LEU A 415 -1.05 -2.62 21.71
C LEU A 415 -1.73 -3.87 22.22
N ASN A 416 -1.00 -4.99 22.16
CA ASN A 416 -1.36 -6.23 22.83
C ASN A 416 -0.13 -7.12 22.98
N ASN A 417 -0.17 -8.09 23.89
CA ASN A 417 0.83 -9.11 24.09
C ASN A 417 0.14 -10.47 24.26
N GLY A 418 0.90 -11.54 24.39
CA GLY A 418 0.36 -12.85 24.67
C GLY A 418 1.21 -13.99 24.13
N ASN A 419 0.66 -15.21 24.25
CA ASN A 419 1.32 -16.42 23.79
C ASN A 419 1.27 -16.60 22.26
N ASN A 420 0.29 -16.01 21.59
CA ASN A 420 0.23 -15.97 20.14
C ASN A 420 1.24 -14.93 19.63
N ARG A 421 2.16 -15.37 18.76
CA ARG A 421 3.23 -14.53 18.21
C ARG A 421 2.75 -13.30 17.44
N PHE A 422 1.49 -13.22 17.07
CA PHE A 422 0.90 -12.11 16.34
C PHE A 422 0.12 -11.12 17.22
N CYS A 423 -0.02 -11.36 18.53
CA CYS A 423 -0.77 -10.46 19.42
C CYS A 423 -0.33 -9.00 19.31
N PHE A 424 0.96 -8.76 19.09
CA PHE A 424 1.49 -7.39 18.91
C PHE A 424 0.97 -6.66 17.66
N LEU A 425 0.29 -7.36 16.73
CA LEU A 425 -0.34 -6.79 15.55
C LEU A 425 -1.84 -6.54 15.74
N TYR A 426 -2.45 -7.21 16.70
CA TYR A 426 -3.91 -7.24 16.84
C TYR A 426 -4.46 -6.07 17.63
N GLY A 427 -3.61 -5.35 18.40
CA GLY A 427 -4.12 -4.33 19.30
C GLY A 427 -5.10 -4.90 20.33
N SER A 428 -5.89 -4.05 20.96
CA SER A 428 -6.89 -4.48 21.94
C SER A 428 -8.16 -3.65 21.91
N HIS A 429 -9.27 -4.29 22.32
CA HIS A 429 -10.57 -3.69 22.54
C HIS A 429 -11.10 -4.08 23.90
N GLU A 430 -11.14 -3.13 24.83
CA GLU A 430 -11.59 -3.34 26.22
C GLU A 430 -12.86 -2.51 26.46
N PRO A 431 -14.08 -3.11 26.39
CA PRO A 431 -15.34 -2.39 26.61
C PRO A 431 -15.41 -1.76 28.00
N PHE A 432 -15.92 -0.54 28.09
CA PHE A 432 -16.17 0.10 29.38
C PHE A 432 -17.33 -0.55 30.12
N ASP A 433 -17.25 -0.55 31.45
CA ASP A 433 -18.34 -0.95 32.28
C ASP A 433 -19.47 0.11 32.28
N SER A 434 -20.61 -0.29 32.82
CA SER A 434 -21.80 0.55 32.85
C SER A 434 -21.63 1.81 33.69
N ALA A 435 -20.79 1.79 34.74
CA ALA A 435 -20.53 2.95 35.56
C ALA A 435 -19.76 3.99 34.81
N THR A 436 -18.73 3.58 34.06
CA THR A 436 -17.92 4.44 33.17
C THR A 436 -18.79 5.01 32.04
N LEU A 437 -19.60 4.15 31.36
CA LEU A 437 -20.49 4.61 30.29
C LEU A 437 -21.51 5.66 30.77
N ASN A 438 -22.13 5.44 31.96
CA ASN A 438 -23.07 6.39 32.53
C ASN A 438 -22.42 7.71 32.97
N ALA A 439 -21.14 7.65 33.39
CA ALA A 439 -20.38 8.86 33.71
C ALA A 439 -20.03 9.66 32.47
N LEU A 440 -19.73 8.99 31.35
CA LEU A 440 -19.41 9.64 30.07
C LEU A 440 -20.64 10.18 29.35
N TYR A 441 -21.74 9.41 29.38
CA TYR A 441 -22.94 9.68 28.58
C TYR A 441 -24.20 9.57 29.44
N PRO A 442 -24.90 10.67 29.70
CA PRO A 442 -26.11 10.64 30.53
C PRO A 442 -27.24 9.80 29.92
N ASN A 443 -27.23 9.61 28.61
CA ASN A 443 -28.16 8.75 27.88
C ASN A 443 -27.67 8.50 26.45
N LYS A 444 -28.33 7.58 25.73
CA LYS A 444 -28.05 7.23 24.34
C LYS A 444 -28.05 8.45 23.40
N ALA A 445 -29.00 9.37 23.58
CA ALA A 445 -29.09 10.56 22.73
C ALA A 445 -27.82 11.44 22.82
N ALA A 446 -27.30 11.64 24.04
CA ALA A 446 -26.06 12.38 24.24
C ALA A 446 -24.82 11.68 23.63
N TYR A 447 -24.78 10.35 23.66
CA TYR A 447 -23.76 9.58 22.97
C TYR A 447 -23.85 9.77 21.45
N VAL A 448 -25.04 9.55 20.87
CA VAL A 448 -25.27 9.69 19.41
C VAL A 448 -24.94 11.12 18.93
N GLU A 449 -25.30 12.15 19.70
CA GLU A 449 -24.96 13.54 19.37
C GLU A 449 -23.45 13.77 19.30
N ARG A 450 -22.68 13.24 20.26
CA ARG A 450 -21.21 13.31 20.23
C ARG A 450 -20.62 12.56 19.05
N VAL A 451 -21.12 11.36 18.76
CA VAL A 451 -20.69 10.59 17.57
C VAL A 451 -20.95 11.38 16.31
N ASN A 452 -22.17 11.94 16.14
CA ASN A 452 -22.53 12.76 14.98
C ASN A 452 -21.59 13.97 14.81
N THR A 453 -21.21 14.59 15.92
CA THR A 453 -20.27 15.73 15.90
C THR A 453 -18.90 15.32 15.39
N VAL A 454 -18.33 14.22 15.91
CA VAL A 454 -17.00 13.72 15.49
C VAL A 454 -17.02 13.24 14.04
N VAL A 455 -18.05 12.51 13.67
CA VAL A 455 -18.23 12.00 12.29
C VAL A 455 -18.27 13.16 11.30
N GLU A 456 -19.04 14.23 11.62
CA GLU A 456 -19.10 15.41 10.74
C GLU A 456 -17.75 16.12 10.65
N GLN A 457 -17.03 16.27 11.77
CA GLN A 457 -15.67 16.82 11.79
C GLN A 457 -14.70 16.02 10.92
N ASN A 458 -14.68 14.68 11.07
CA ASN A 458 -13.81 13.81 10.27
C ASN A 458 -14.15 13.85 8.77
N LYS A 459 -15.45 13.92 8.43
CA LYS A 459 -15.92 14.06 7.05
C LYS A 459 -15.50 15.43 6.45
N GLN A 460 -15.68 16.52 7.19
CA GLN A 460 -15.27 17.87 6.75
C GLN A 460 -13.75 18.00 6.63
N ALA A 461 -13.01 17.35 7.51
CA ALA A 461 -11.54 17.27 7.43
C ALA A 461 -11.06 16.38 6.28
N GLY A 462 -11.93 15.59 5.68
CA GLY A 462 -11.60 14.67 4.57
C GLY A 462 -10.96 13.37 5.02
N PHE A 463 -11.02 13.01 6.30
CA PHE A 463 -10.45 11.76 6.82
C PHE A 463 -11.34 10.54 6.60
N ILE A 464 -12.64 10.75 6.40
CA ILE A 464 -13.61 9.72 6.05
C ILE A 464 -14.53 10.17 4.92
N LEU A 465 -15.08 9.22 4.19
CA LEU A 465 -16.04 9.46 3.11
C LEU A 465 -17.47 9.54 3.64
N PRO A 466 -18.42 10.13 2.87
CA PRO A 466 -19.82 10.22 3.27
C PRO A 466 -20.47 8.88 3.63
N ALA A 467 -20.13 7.79 2.92
CA ALA A 467 -20.66 6.46 3.19
C ALA A 467 -20.23 5.92 4.57
N ALA A 468 -18.95 6.11 4.94
CA ALA A 468 -18.46 5.79 6.27
C ALA A 468 -19.16 6.61 7.36
N ALA A 469 -19.29 7.91 7.13
CA ALA A 469 -19.99 8.80 8.06
C ALA A 469 -21.43 8.33 8.33
N GLU A 470 -22.14 7.93 7.29
CA GLU A 470 -23.52 7.43 7.41
C GLU A 470 -23.61 6.08 8.11
N ARG A 471 -22.66 5.19 7.84
CA ARG A 471 -22.58 3.90 8.53
C ARG A 471 -22.37 4.09 10.03
N THR A 472 -21.36 4.87 10.43
CA THR A 472 -21.05 5.12 11.85
C THR A 472 -22.23 5.76 12.61
N ARG A 473 -22.98 6.67 11.96
CA ARG A 473 -24.20 7.24 12.56
C ARG A 473 -25.26 6.17 12.82
N ARG A 474 -25.55 5.32 11.83
CA ARG A 474 -26.52 4.23 12.00
C ARG A 474 -26.12 3.24 13.09
N GLU A 475 -24.83 2.89 13.14
CA GLU A 475 -24.29 2.00 14.18
C GLU A 475 -24.46 2.60 15.59
N ALA A 476 -24.19 3.90 15.75
CA ALA A 476 -24.40 4.58 17.01
C ALA A 476 -25.88 4.61 17.44
N GLU A 477 -26.79 4.88 16.49
CA GLU A 477 -28.24 4.85 16.71
C GLU A 477 -28.75 3.45 17.05
N ALA A 478 -28.19 2.41 16.43
CA ALA A 478 -28.52 1.00 16.67
C ALA A 478 -27.89 0.43 17.94
N SER A 479 -26.95 1.16 18.59
CA SER A 479 -26.21 0.64 19.74
C SER A 479 -27.12 0.24 20.90
N ALA A 480 -26.97 -0.99 21.39
CA ALA A 480 -27.69 -1.54 22.55
C ALA A 480 -27.03 -1.20 23.91
N LEU A 481 -25.90 -0.49 23.93
CA LEU A 481 -25.12 -0.21 25.15
C LEU A 481 -25.91 0.53 26.23
N PHE A 482 -26.96 1.25 25.85
CA PHE A 482 -27.78 2.09 26.71
C PHE A 482 -29.20 1.53 26.94
N GLU A 483 -29.49 0.33 26.43
CA GLU A 483 -30.78 -0.35 26.60
C GLU A 483 -30.72 -1.17 27.90
N ARG A 484 -31.07 -0.55 29.07
CA ARG A 484 -31.14 -1.22 30.34
C ARG A 484 -32.41 -0.84 31.09
#